data_68626515cb3ad7599805e31a29b25adf
#
_entry.id   68626515cb3ad7599805e31a29b25adf
#
_cell.length_a   1.000
_cell.length_b   1.000
_cell.length_c   1.000
_cell.angle_alpha   90.00
_cell.angle_beta   90.00
_cell.angle_gamma   90.00
#
_symmetry.space_group_name_H-M   'P 1'
#
loop_
_entity.id
_entity.type
_entity.pdbx_description
1 polymer ?
#
loop_
_entity_poly.entity_id
_entity_poly.type
_entity_poly.pdbx_seq_one_letter_code
_entity_poly.pdbx_strand_id
1 'polypeptide(L)'
;GLGDVYKRQELPCRIHLFQGLPKGDKMEMIIQKCVELGVNEIIPVAMKRSVVRLDEKKAKSKVARWQLISESAAKQSGRTIIPCIHEVMSFKEAVNYAKDMDVKLIPYELCEGMRATKEALSGLKSGMDVAVFIGPEGGLEVEEVEKAKELGIIPISLGKRILRTETAGLAIMAIIMYHLESGE
;
A
#
# COMPACT_ATOMS: atom_id res chain seq x y z
N GLY A 1 -1.87 -29.91 -9.76
CA GLY A 1 -2.82 -30.35 -8.71
C GLY A 1 -3.62 -29.17 -8.14
N LEU A 2 -4.64 -29.45 -7.32
CA LEU A 2 -5.47 -28.40 -6.69
C LEU A 2 -4.63 -27.34 -5.94
N GLY A 3 -3.52 -27.72 -5.32
CA GLY A 3 -2.61 -26.80 -4.63
C GLY A 3 -1.93 -25.79 -5.54
N ASP A 4 -1.73 -26.08 -6.83
CA ASP A 4 -1.11 -25.14 -7.77
C ASP A 4 -2.12 -24.13 -8.31
N VAL A 5 -3.40 -24.50 -8.41
CA VAL A 5 -4.49 -23.57 -8.80
C VAL A 5 -4.70 -22.51 -7.73
N TYR A 6 -4.58 -22.87 -6.45
CA TYR A 6 -4.73 -21.93 -5.33
C TYR A 6 -3.52 -20.98 -5.19
N LYS A 7 -2.31 -21.43 -5.51
CA LYS A 7 -1.11 -20.58 -5.50
C LYS A 7 -1.12 -19.49 -6.57
N ARG A 8 -1.86 -19.67 -7.67
CA ARG A 8 -1.96 -18.71 -8.78
C ARG A 8 -2.82 -17.49 -8.49
N GLN A 9 -3.50 -17.43 -7.35
CA GLN A 9 -4.36 -16.30 -6.97
C GLN A 9 -3.64 -15.27 -6.08
N GLU A 10 -2.42 -15.58 -5.65
CA GLU A 10 -1.61 -14.65 -4.85
C GLU A 10 -0.43 -14.14 -5.68
N LEU A 11 -0.07 -12.87 -5.49
CA LEU A 11 1.09 -12.30 -6.14
C LEU A 11 2.38 -13.01 -5.68
N PRO A 12 3.39 -13.10 -6.54
CA PRO A 12 4.67 -13.72 -6.16
C PRO A 12 5.47 -12.89 -5.14
N CYS A 13 5.14 -11.60 -4.96
CA CYS A 13 5.67 -10.73 -3.90
C CYS A 13 4.59 -10.42 -2.87
N ARG A 14 4.99 -10.17 -1.63
CA ARG A 14 4.08 -9.66 -0.60
C ARG A 14 4.09 -8.14 -0.62
N ILE A 15 2.96 -7.53 -0.97
CA ILE A 15 2.80 -6.08 -1.05
C ILE A 15 2.16 -5.58 0.24
N HIS A 16 2.83 -4.68 0.93
CA HIS A 16 2.41 -4.05 2.17
C HIS A 16 2.05 -2.59 1.89
N LEU A 17 0.77 -2.26 1.94
CA LEU A 17 0.27 -0.92 1.67
C LEU A 17 0.18 -0.11 2.97
N PHE A 18 1.00 0.91 3.08
CA PHE A 18 0.98 1.91 4.15
C PHE A 18 0.16 3.10 3.66
N GLN A 19 -1.11 3.14 4.05
CA GLN A 19 -2.06 4.13 3.57
C GLN A 19 -2.26 5.25 4.59
N GLY A 20 -1.90 6.46 4.24
CA GLY A 20 -2.25 7.65 5.03
C GLY A 20 -3.76 7.75 5.23
N LEU A 21 -4.21 7.96 6.48
CA LEU A 21 -5.63 8.00 6.82
C LEU A 21 -6.39 8.99 5.95
N PRO A 22 -7.29 8.54 5.06
CA PRO A 22 -8.07 9.40 4.21
C PRO A 22 -9.37 9.82 4.88
N LYS A 23 -10.03 10.83 4.32
CA LYS A 23 -11.35 11.31 4.78
C LYS A 23 -12.48 10.35 4.37
N GLY A 24 -13.54 10.38 5.14
CA GLY A 24 -14.79 9.69 4.81
C GLY A 24 -14.63 8.19 4.66
N ASP A 25 -15.28 7.62 3.66
CA ASP A 25 -15.32 6.18 3.39
C ASP A 25 -14.25 5.72 2.39
N LYS A 26 -13.30 6.58 2.05
CA LYS A 26 -12.26 6.27 1.06
C LYS A 26 -11.40 5.07 1.46
N MET A 27 -11.13 4.90 2.76
CA MET A 27 -10.37 3.75 3.25
C MET A 27 -11.08 2.43 2.93
N GLU A 28 -12.40 2.39 3.02
CA GLU A 28 -13.18 1.18 2.70
C GLU A 28 -13.03 0.79 1.23
N MET A 29 -13.09 1.78 0.32
CA MET A 29 -12.87 1.57 -1.10
C MET A 29 -11.43 1.14 -1.41
N ILE A 30 -10.44 1.79 -0.79
CA ILE A 30 -9.03 1.45 -0.96
C ILE A 30 -8.78 -0.01 -0.55
N ILE A 31 -9.28 -0.42 0.60
CA ILE A 31 -9.16 -1.79 1.09
C ILE A 31 -9.79 -2.77 0.11
N GLN A 32 -11.04 -2.56 -0.26
CA GLN A 32 -11.76 -3.43 -1.18
C GLN A 32 -10.97 -3.62 -2.49
N LYS A 33 -10.54 -2.54 -3.11
CA LYS A 33 -9.87 -2.58 -4.42
C LYS A 33 -8.43 -3.09 -4.33
N CYS A 34 -7.68 -2.72 -3.31
CA CYS A 34 -6.32 -3.23 -3.13
C CYS A 34 -6.30 -4.73 -2.78
N VAL A 35 -7.31 -5.22 -2.06
CA VAL A 35 -7.49 -6.67 -1.85
C VAL A 35 -7.73 -7.39 -3.18
N GLU A 36 -8.61 -6.88 -4.04
CA GLU A 36 -8.83 -7.41 -5.39
C GLU A 36 -7.54 -7.45 -6.22
N LEU A 37 -6.66 -6.45 -6.04
CA LEU A 37 -5.39 -6.31 -6.77
C LEU A 37 -4.22 -7.08 -6.15
N GLY A 38 -4.42 -7.83 -5.08
CA GLY A 38 -3.43 -8.73 -4.53
C GLY A 38 -2.60 -8.20 -3.36
N VAL A 39 -3.02 -7.11 -2.69
CA VAL A 39 -2.30 -6.63 -1.49
C VAL A 39 -2.20 -7.73 -0.43
N ASN A 40 -1.06 -7.80 0.26
CA ASN A 40 -0.84 -8.79 1.34
C ASN A 40 -1.35 -8.30 2.69
N GLU A 41 -1.13 -7.04 3.00
CA GLU A 41 -1.65 -6.38 4.20
C GLU A 41 -1.79 -4.88 3.98
N ILE A 42 -2.61 -4.23 4.81
CA ILE A 42 -2.80 -2.78 4.76
C ILE A 42 -2.57 -2.21 6.16
N ILE A 43 -1.72 -1.22 6.25
CA ILE A 43 -1.36 -0.50 7.46
C ILE A 43 -1.90 0.92 7.36
N PRO A 44 -2.94 1.28 8.13
CA PRO A 44 -3.40 2.65 8.22
C PRO A 44 -2.37 3.52 8.94
N VAL A 45 -2.00 4.66 8.38
CA VAL A 45 -0.95 5.53 8.94
C VAL A 45 -1.50 6.92 9.24
N ALA A 46 -1.35 7.35 10.50
CA ALA A 46 -1.62 8.73 10.90
C ALA A 46 -0.42 9.60 10.50
N MET A 47 -0.53 10.27 9.36
CA MET A 47 0.49 11.18 8.82
C MET A 47 0.23 12.61 9.25
N LYS A 48 1.25 13.48 9.13
CA LYS A 48 1.18 14.86 9.60
C LYS A 48 0.04 15.65 8.94
N ARG A 49 -0.17 15.47 7.64
CA ARG A 49 -1.24 16.11 6.87
C ARG A 49 -2.56 15.33 6.81
N SER A 50 -2.68 14.23 7.56
CA SER A 50 -3.98 13.58 7.73
C SER A 50 -4.93 14.49 8.48
N VAL A 51 -6.08 14.79 7.87
CA VAL A 51 -7.14 15.60 8.50
C VAL A 51 -7.89 14.79 9.55
N VAL A 52 -8.05 13.50 9.30
CA VAL A 52 -8.72 12.58 10.22
C VAL A 52 -7.83 12.32 11.43
N ARG A 53 -8.40 12.53 12.61
CA ARG A 53 -7.79 12.21 13.90
C ARG A 53 -8.66 11.18 14.60
N LEU A 54 -8.08 10.04 14.90
CA LEU A 54 -8.77 8.95 15.58
C LEU A 54 -8.20 8.79 16.99
N ASP A 55 -9.08 8.83 17.99
CA ASP A 55 -8.71 8.32 19.31
C ASP A 55 -8.59 6.79 19.27
N GLU A 56 -8.03 6.20 20.32
CA GLU A 56 -7.77 4.76 20.37
C GLU A 56 -9.03 3.91 20.17
N LYS A 57 -10.15 4.30 20.79
CA LYS A 57 -11.42 3.58 20.68
C LYS A 57 -11.99 3.64 19.26
N LYS A 58 -11.98 4.82 18.64
CA LYS A 58 -12.43 4.99 17.25
C LYS A 58 -11.52 4.26 16.27
N ALA A 59 -10.19 4.30 16.48
CA ALA A 59 -9.24 3.57 15.66
C ALA A 59 -9.51 2.07 15.70
N LYS A 60 -9.66 1.47 16.86
CA LYS A 60 -9.99 0.04 17.02
C LYS A 60 -11.31 -0.34 16.34
N SER A 61 -12.35 0.47 16.51
CA SER A 61 -13.64 0.25 15.87
C SER A 61 -13.55 0.31 14.34
N LYS A 62 -12.83 1.27 13.80
CA LYS A 62 -12.63 1.38 12.35
C LYS A 62 -11.80 0.22 11.79
N VAL A 63 -10.73 -0.16 12.45
CA VAL A 63 -9.89 -1.30 12.02
C VAL A 63 -10.70 -2.60 12.00
N ALA A 64 -11.54 -2.85 13.00
CA ALA A 64 -12.44 -4.00 13.01
C ALA A 64 -13.40 -4.01 11.81
N ARG A 65 -14.00 -2.87 11.48
CA ARG A 65 -14.86 -2.71 10.28
C ARG A 65 -14.05 -2.93 8.99
N TRP A 66 -12.89 -2.36 8.88
CA TRP A 66 -12.03 -2.49 7.71
C TRP A 66 -11.56 -3.94 7.49
N GLN A 67 -11.31 -4.68 8.57
CA GLN A 67 -10.99 -6.10 8.48
C GLN A 67 -12.12 -6.92 7.86
N LEU A 68 -13.38 -6.63 8.21
CA LEU A 68 -14.55 -7.28 7.59
C LEU A 68 -14.67 -6.98 6.10
N ILE A 69 -14.29 -5.75 5.68
CA ILE A 69 -14.25 -5.37 4.26
C ILE A 69 -13.17 -6.17 3.52
N SER A 70 -11.99 -6.32 4.12
CA SER A 70 -10.92 -7.15 3.58
C SER A 70 -11.36 -8.59 3.38
N GLU A 71 -12.01 -9.17 4.39
CA GLU A 71 -12.55 -10.55 4.31
C GLU A 71 -13.58 -10.72 3.17
N SER A 72 -14.51 -9.77 3.07
CA SER A 72 -15.52 -9.79 2.00
C SER A 72 -14.89 -9.66 0.62
N ALA A 73 -13.94 -8.75 0.45
CA ALA A 73 -13.23 -8.56 -0.81
C ALA A 73 -12.39 -9.78 -1.19
N ALA A 74 -11.70 -10.40 -0.22
CA ALA A 74 -10.92 -11.62 -0.46
C ALA A 74 -11.79 -12.78 -0.92
N LYS A 75 -12.94 -12.97 -0.29
CA LYS A 75 -13.93 -14.00 -0.70
C LYS A 75 -14.46 -13.74 -2.12
N GLN A 76 -14.83 -12.49 -2.41
CA GLN A 76 -15.39 -12.14 -3.71
C GLN A 76 -14.35 -12.29 -4.85
N SER A 77 -13.09 -11.95 -4.60
CA SER A 77 -12.02 -12.06 -5.59
C SER A 77 -11.37 -13.46 -5.66
N GLY A 78 -11.85 -14.41 -4.86
CA GLY A 78 -11.36 -15.80 -4.86
C GLY A 78 -9.96 -15.95 -4.27
N ARG A 79 -9.51 -15.03 -3.44
CA ARG A 79 -8.20 -15.10 -2.81
C ARG A 79 -8.15 -16.18 -1.73
N THR A 80 -6.99 -16.78 -1.56
CA THR A 80 -6.72 -17.81 -0.54
C THR A 80 -6.24 -17.21 0.78
N ILE A 81 -5.76 -15.97 0.74
CA ILE A 81 -5.30 -15.19 1.90
C ILE A 81 -6.28 -14.05 2.14
N ILE A 82 -6.65 -13.83 3.39
CA ILE A 82 -7.38 -12.65 3.82
C ILE A 82 -6.35 -11.62 4.28
N PRO A 83 -6.15 -10.50 3.56
CA PRO A 83 -5.20 -9.46 3.97
C PRO A 83 -5.53 -8.91 5.35
N CYS A 84 -4.54 -8.82 6.21
CA CYS A 84 -4.67 -8.21 7.53
C CYS A 84 -4.75 -6.69 7.40
N ILE A 85 -5.69 -6.09 8.12
CA ILE A 85 -5.71 -4.65 8.36
C ILE A 85 -5.11 -4.41 9.74
N HIS A 86 -3.96 -3.75 9.76
CA HIS A 86 -3.24 -3.47 11.00
C HIS A 86 -3.90 -2.37 11.84
N GLU A 87 -3.49 -2.28 13.09
CA GLU A 87 -3.78 -1.13 13.92
C GLU A 87 -3.17 0.14 13.30
N VAL A 88 -3.77 1.29 13.59
CA VAL A 88 -3.27 2.58 13.11
C VAL A 88 -1.88 2.84 13.68
N MET A 89 -0.92 3.09 12.82
CA MET A 89 0.45 3.45 13.19
C MET A 89 0.71 4.94 12.94
N SER A 90 1.61 5.53 13.72
CA SER A 90 2.26 6.78 13.34
C SER A 90 3.18 6.57 12.15
N PHE A 91 3.57 7.63 11.45
CA PHE A 91 4.52 7.55 10.33
C PHE A 91 5.86 6.92 10.77
N LYS A 92 6.35 7.30 11.96
CA LYS A 92 7.59 6.75 12.53
C LYS A 92 7.49 5.25 12.77
N GLU A 93 6.39 4.78 13.36
CA GLU A 93 6.14 3.35 13.57
C GLU A 93 6.03 2.59 12.24
N ALA A 94 5.32 3.15 11.27
CA ALA A 94 5.15 2.56 9.94
C ALA A 94 6.50 2.39 9.22
N VAL A 95 7.35 3.41 9.24
CA VAL A 95 8.68 3.34 8.62
C VAL A 95 9.57 2.31 9.34
N ASN A 96 9.51 2.25 10.67
CA ASN A 96 10.23 1.23 11.43
C ASN A 96 9.71 -0.19 11.13
N TYR A 97 8.41 -0.35 10.97
CA TYR A 97 7.81 -1.64 10.58
C TYR A 97 8.30 -2.12 9.21
N ALA A 98 8.48 -1.19 8.27
CA ALA A 98 8.95 -1.49 6.91
C ALA A 98 10.48 -1.60 6.76
N LYS A 99 11.26 -1.33 7.81
CA LYS A 99 12.73 -1.15 7.70
C LYS A 99 13.48 -2.32 7.04
N ASP A 100 13.04 -3.55 7.30
CA ASP A 100 13.68 -4.78 6.82
C ASP A 100 13.01 -5.34 5.54
N MET A 101 12.03 -4.64 4.97
CA MET A 101 11.42 -5.03 3.69
C MET A 101 12.38 -4.79 2.54
N ASP A 102 12.32 -5.66 1.52
CA ASP A 102 13.29 -5.68 0.42
C ASP A 102 13.22 -4.45 -0.48
N VAL A 103 12.02 -3.98 -0.79
CA VAL A 103 11.77 -2.80 -1.61
C VAL A 103 10.77 -1.90 -0.90
N LYS A 104 11.09 -0.61 -0.82
CA LYS A 104 10.25 0.38 -0.14
C LYS A 104 10.04 1.58 -1.06
N LEU A 105 8.80 1.87 -1.40
CA LEU A 105 8.40 2.86 -2.39
C LEU A 105 7.48 3.91 -1.78
N ILE A 106 7.66 5.15 -2.20
CA ILE A 106 6.79 6.26 -1.83
C ILE A 106 6.45 7.09 -3.08
N PRO A 107 5.25 6.89 -3.67
CA PRO A 107 4.77 7.78 -4.72
C PRO A 107 4.72 9.22 -4.21
N TYR A 108 5.42 10.11 -4.91
CA TYR A 108 5.58 11.50 -4.50
C TYR A 108 5.43 12.45 -5.68
N GLU A 109 4.58 13.44 -5.53
CA GLU A 109 4.19 14.35 -6.62
C GLU A 109 5.36 15.18 -7.19
N LEU A 110 6.39 15.46 -6.38
CA LEU A 110 7.59 16.18 -6.82
C LEU A 110 8.66 15.26 -7.43
N CYS A 111 8.40 13.98 -7.54
CA CYS A 111 9.30 13.04 -8.21
C CYS A 111 9.08 13.12 -9.73
N GLU A 112 10.08 13.59 -10.45
CA GLU A 112 10.00 13.73 -11.91
C GLU A 112 10.45 12.48 -12.65
N GLY A 113 9.68 12.15 -13.70
CA GLY A 113 9.98 11.04 -14.60
C GLY A 113 9.72 9.65 -14.02
N MET A 114 9.77 8.66 -14.90
CA MET A 114 9.42 7.26 -14.58
C MET A 114 10.64 6.35 -14.36
N ARG A 115 11.84 6.89 -14.37
CA ARG A 115 13.08 6.09 -14.28
C ARG A 115 13.16 5.32 -12.98
N ALA A 116 13.00 6.00 -11.84
CA ALA A 116 13.05 5.36 -10.52
C ALA A 116 11.96 4.30 -10.36
N THR A 117 10.76 4.56 -10.89
CA THR A 117 9.64 3.60 -10.90
C THR A 117 10.00 2.34 -11.71
N LYS A 118 10.53 2.51 -12.92
CA LYS A 118 10.94 1.39 -13.78
C LYS A 118 12.07 0.58 -13.14
N GLU A 119 13.07 1.22 -12.59
CA GLU A 119 14.18 0.57 -11.90
C GLU A 119 13.71 -0.23 -10.69
N ALA A 120 12.84 0.33 -9.87
CA ALA A 120 12.27 -0.33 -8.71
C ALA A 120 11.45 -1.58 -9.10
N LEU A 121 10.60 -1.46 -10.12
CA LEU A 121 9.80 -2.59 -10.61
C LEU A 121 10.67 -3.70 -11.21
N SER A 122 11.67 -3.35 -12.00
CA SER A 122 12.59 -4.33 -12.63
C SER A 122 13.42 -5.11 -11.60
N GLY A 123 13.59 -4.59 -10.41
CA GLY A 123 14.29 -5.24 -9.29
C GLY A 123 13.43 -6.21 -8.49
N LEU A 124 12.12 -6.28 -8.73
CA LEU A 124 11.24 -7.18 -7.99
C LEU A 124 11.48 -8.64 -8.35
N LYS A 125 11.59 -9.48 -7.32
CA LYS A 125 11.76 -10.93 -7.44
C LYS A 125 10.76 -11.64 -6.56
N SER A 126 10.32 -12.83 -6.97
CA SER A 126 9.44 -13.68 -6.18
C SER A 126 9.95 -13.86 -4.74
N GLY A 127 9.05 -13.78 -3.78
CA GLY A 127 9.34 -13.92 -2.35
C GLY A 127 9.70 -12.61 -1.64
N MET A 128 9.89 -11.50 -2.37
CA MET A 128 10.20 -10.20 -1.76
C MET A 128 9.03 -9.59 -1.01
N ASP A 129 9.35 -8.83 0.04
CA ASP A 129 8.45 -7.91 0.72
C ASP A 129 8.60 -6.50 0.15
N VAL A 130 7.49 -5.94 -0.32
CA VAL A 130 7.43 -4.62 -0.95
C VAL A 130 6.54 -3.69 -0.14
N ALA A 131 7.11 -2.65 0.42
CA ALA A 131 6.38 -1.59 1.11
C ALA A 131 6.02 -0.47 0.15
N VAL A 132 4.78 -0.02 0.19
CA VAL A 132 4.29 1.14 -0.58
C VAL A 132 3.63 2.13 0.37
N PHE A 133 4.13 3.36 0.42
CA PHE A 133 3.61 4.43 1.27
C PHE A 133 2.79 5.42 0.44
N ILE A 134 1.52 5.56 0.76
CA ILE A 134 0.60 6.52 0.11
C ILE A 134 0.23 7.62 1.11
N GLY A 135 0.43 8.87 0.73
CA GLY A 135 0.04 10.02 1.53
C GLY A 135 -1.48 10.22 1.59
N PRO A 136 -1.98 10.96 2.60
CA PRO A 136 -3.38 11.38 2.67
C PRO A 136 -3.68 12.44 1.61
N GLU A 137 -4.91 12.98 1.59
CA GLU A 137 -5.31 14.04 0.63
C GLU A 137 -4.43 15.29 0.70
N GLY A 138 -3.91 15.63 1.87
CA GLY A 138 -2.97 16.73 2.06
C GLY A 138 -1.54 16.46 1.56
N GLY A 139 -1.30 15.25 1.04
CA GLY A 139 0.03 14.81 0.61
C GLY A 139 0.97 14.50 1.77
N LEU A 140 2.24 14.39 1.45
CA LEU A 140 3.32 14.16 2.39
C LEU A 140 4.06 15.48 2.69
N GLU A 141 4.48 15.66 3.93
CA GLU A 141 5.42 16.73 4.26
C GLU A 141 6.80 16.44 3.66
N VAL A 142 7.51 17.47 3.27
CA VAL A 142 8.88 17.33 2.75
C VAL A 142 9.78 16.60 3.76
N GLU A 143 9.63 16.91 5.04
CA GLU A 143 10.36 16.29 6.13
C GLU A 143 10.07 14.78 6.27
N GLU A 144 8.82 14.37 6.04
CA GLU A 144 8.43 12.94 6.02
C GLU A 144 9.13 12.21 4.87
N VAL A 145 9.17 12.82 3.68
CA VAL A 145 9.83 12.25 2.50
C VAL A 145 11.33 12.17 2.67
N GLU A 146 11.97 13.24 3.17
CA GLU A 146 13.42 13.24 3.43
C GLU A 146 13.80 12.16 4.47
N LYS A 147 13.03 12.04 5.53
CA LYS A 147 13.24 10.99 6.54
C LYS A 147 13.03 9.58 5.96
N ALA A 148 12.04 9.42 5.09
CA ALA A 148 11.82 8.17 4.37
C ALA A 148 13.02 7.81 3.49
N LYS A 149 13.59 8.77 2.75
CA LYS A 149 14.79 8.56 1.92
C LYS A 149 15.99 8.10 2.74
N GLU A 150 16.23 8.69 3.91
CA GLU A 150 17.31 8.28 4.82
C GLU A 150 17.19 6.81 5.25
N LEU A 151 15.99 6.27 5.26
CA LEU A 151 15.68 4.89 5.63
C LEU A 151 15.50 3.96 4.42
N GLY A 152 15.95 4.39 3.24
CA GLY A 152 15.97 3.60 2.02
C GLY A 152 14.61 3.48 1.31
N ILE A 153 13.63 4.33 1.66
CA ILE A 153 12.36 4.41 0.93
C ILE A 153 12.58 5.27 -0.33
N ILE A 154 12.27 4.72 -1.48
CA ILE A 154 12.55 5.32 -2.79
C ILE A 154 11.34 6.13 -3.25
N PRO A 155 11.48 7.46 -3.46
CA PRO A 155 10.47 8.25 -4.12
C PRO A 155 10.31 7.82 -5.58
N ILE A 156 9.05 7.63 -5.98
CA ILE A 156 8.69 7.22 -7.35
C ILE A 156 7.60 8.12 -7.91
N SER A 157 7.50 8.15 -9.24
CA SER A 157 6.41 8.83 -9.96
C SER A 157 5.38 7.82 -10.45
N LEU A 158 4.11 8.17 -10.37
CA LEU A 158 3.00 7.45 -11.00
C LEU A 158 2.47 8.16 -12.26
N GLY A 159 3.28 9.05 -12.84
CA GLY A 159 2.95 9.79 -14.05
C GLY A 159 2.89 11.30 -13.82
N LYS A 160 2.51 12.04 -14.86
CA LYS A 160 2.56 13.51 -14.87
C LYS A 160 1.39 14.20 -14.16
N ARG A 161 0.36 13.47 -13.80
CA ARG A 161 -0.84 14.02 -13.14
C ARG A 161 -0.79 13.74 -11.65
N ILE A 162 -1.30 14.68 -10.86
CA ILE A 162 -1.51 14.48 -9.43
C ILE A 162 -2.68 13.52 -9.23
N LEU A 163 -2.42 12.39 -8.60
CA LEU A 163 -3.43 11.40 -8.28
C LEU A 163 -4.00 11.67 -6.88
N ARG A 164 -5.29 11.48 -6.72
CA ARG A 164 -5.91 11.44 -5.39
C ARG A 164 -5.39 10.25 -4.61
N THR A 165 -5.43 10.34 -3.28
CA THR A 165 -4.91 9.30 -2.39
C THR A 165 -5.48 7.90 -2.72
N GLU A 166 -6.78 7.81 -2.94
CA GLU A 166 -7.45 6.57 -3.33
C GLU A 166 -7.00 6.07 -4.71
N THR A 167 -6.77 6.95 -5.65
CA THR A 167 -6.29 6.60 -6.99
C THR A 167 -4.84 6.13 -6.96
N ALA A 168 -3.98 6.79 -6.19
CA ALA A 168 -2.56 6.46 -6.10
C ALA A 168 -2.35 5.02 -5.56
N GLY A 169 -3.08 4.64 -4.52
CA GLY A 169 -3.03 3.28 -3.97
C GLY A 169 -3.43 2.22 -5.00
N LEU A 170 -4.55 2.42 -5.68
CA LEU A 170 -5.01 1.50 -6.72
C LEU A 170 -4.05 1.43 -7.91
N ALA A 171 -3.56 2.60 -8.36
CA ALA A 171 -2.65 2.68 -9.50
C ALA A 171 -1.35 1.93 -9.27
N ILE A 172 -0.69 2.13 -8.13
CA ILE A 172 0.56 1.42 -7.84
C ILE A 172 0.34 -0.07 -7.65
N MET A 173 -0.76 -0.48 -7.01
CA MET A 173 -1.11 -1.90 -6.89
C MET A 173 -1.32 -2.55 -8.26
N ALA A 174 -2.07 -1.90 -9.16
CA ALA A 174 -2.29 -2.39 -10.52
C ALA A 174 -0.99 -2.47 -11.33
N ILE A 175 -0.11 -1.50 -11.21
CA ILE A 175 1.19 -1.48 -11.88
C ILE A 175 2.07 -2.63 -11.39
N ILE A 176 2.16 -2.84 -10.09
CA ILE A 176 2.96 -3.94 -9.50
C ILE A 176 2.37 -5.29 -9.91
N MET A 177 1.06 -5.47 -9.79
CA MET A 177 0.37 -6.69 -10.21
C MET A 177 0.66 -7.00 -11.69
N TYR A 178 0.45 -6.03 -12.58
CA TYR A 178 0.74 -6.20 -14.01
C TYR A 178 2.19 -6.59 -14.26
N HIS A 179 3.14 -5.92 -13.60
CA HIS A 179 4.56 -6.21 -13.75
C HIS A 179 4.90 -7.65 -13.31
N LEU A 180 4.35 -8.09 -12.18
CA LEU A 180 4.64 -9.41 -11.62
C LEU A 180 3.98 -10.56 -12.40
N GLU A 181 2.78 -10.33 -12.97
CA GLU A 181 2.01 -11.36 -13.67
C GLU A 181 2.23 -11.36 -15.19
N SER A 182 2.77 -10.28 -15.77
CA SER A 182 2.99 -10.18 -17.23
C SER A 182 4.17 -10.99 -17.75
N GLY A 183 4.98 -11.59 -16.90
CA GLY A 183 6.12 -12.43 -17.25
C GLY A 183 5.87 -13.94 -17.17
N GLU A 184 4.60 -14.35 -16.91
CA GLU A 184 4.21 -15.76 -16.83
C GLU A 184 3.83 -16.37 -18.20
#